data_7b4bc0a627eaa527d585ab4c92f3b1b0
#
_entry.id   7b4bc0a627eaa527d585ab4c92f3b1b0
#
_cell.length_a   1.000
_cell.length_b   1.000
_cell.length_c   1.000
_cell.angle_alpha   90.00
_cell.angle_beta   90.00
_cell.angle_gamma   90.00
#
_symmetry.space_group_name_H-M   'P 1'
#
loop_
_entity.id
_entity.type
_entity.pdbx_description
1 polymer ?
#
loop_
_entity_poly.entity_id
_entity_poly.type
_entity_poly.pdbx_seq_one_letter_code
_entity_poly.pdbx_strand_id
1 'polypeptide(L)'
;SPGIRDGVKPGSWFHLNECFGPVLGIMHAETLEQAIEWQNSTGYGLTGGIHSLDDDEIQYWIDNVEVGNAYVNRGITGAIVQRQSFGGWKKSVMGPGAKAGGPNYVPQMGSWADGELRPREVDVPTAVANELRNLASRAALSDADVEWLWRAAELDQLAWMEEFGRDHDRTGLISEANIFRYVPLLDKLRVRIGEGFALRDVIRQVLAAAVTGTKVEFSATPAVAEQLAVLGIEVRQLS
;
A
#
# COMPACT_ATOMS: atom_id res chain seq x y z
N SER A 1 19.84 -34.85 -2.15
CA SER A 1 20.98 -33.97 -1.81
C SER A 1 20.65 -32.55 -2.11
N PRO A 2 21.15 -31.56 -1.35
CA PRO A 2 21.08 -30.17 -1.73
C PRO A 2 21.70 -29.91 -3.10
N GLY A 3 21.11 -29.00 -3.88
CA GLY A 3 21.56 -28.68 -5.22
C GLY A 3 21.64 -27.19 -5.49
N ILE A 4 22.61 -26.78 -6.30
CA ILE A 4 22.73 -25.40 -6.79
C ILE A 4 22.59 -25.43 -8.30
N ARG A 5 21.74 -24.56 -8.84
CA ARG A 5 21.59 -24.30 -10.26
C ARG A 5 22.10 -22.91 -10.58
N ASP A 6 23.28 -22.84 -11.16
CA ASP A 6 23.87 -21.59 -11.60
C ASP A 6 23.36 -21.18 -13.00
N GLY A 7 23.37 -19.87 -13.28
CA GLY A 7 22.97 -19.30 -14.56
C GLY A 7 21.49 -19.48 -14.88
N VAL A 8 20.61 -19.44 -13.89
CA VAL A 8 19.17 -19.42 -14.08
C VAL A 8 18.79 -18.21 -14.92
N LYS A 9 17.96 -18.41 -15.96
CA LYS A 9 17.56 -17.35 -16.87
C LYS A 9 16.31 -16.63 -16.38
N PRO A 10 16.24 -15.27 -16.50
CA PRO A 10 15.02 -14.52 -16.25
C PRO A 10 13.84 -15.07 -17.04
N GLY A 11 12.65 -15.15 -16.42
CA GLY A 11 11.44 -15.67 -17.03
C GLY A 11 11.39 -17.20 -17.21
N SER A 12 12.48 -17.92 -16.86
CA SER A 12 12.48 -19.40 -16.94
C SER A 12 11.55 -20.01 -15.88
N TRP A 13 11.18 -21.27 -16.09
CA TRP A 13 10.35 -22.00 -15.13
C TRP A 13 11.02 -21.99 -13.72
N PHE A 14 12.33 -22.20 -13.63
CA PHE A 14 13.05 -22.23 -12.36
C PHE A 14 13.13 -20.87 -11.66
N HIS A 15 13.07 -19.76 -12.41
CA HIS A 15 12.95 -18.41 -11.85
C HIS A 15 11.55 -18.15 -11.29
N LEU A 16 10.51 -18.56 -12.02
CA LEU A 16 9.12 -18.17 -11.72
C LEU A 16 8.39 -19.15 -10.79
N ASN A 17 8.96 -20.33 -10.51
CA ASN A 17 8.32 -21.35 -9.70
C ASN A 17 9.17 -21.73 -8.51
N GLU A 18 8.55 -21.75 -7.35
CA GLU A 18 9.18 -22.17 -6.10
C GLU A 18 9.31 -23.71 -6.08
N CYS A 19 10.51 -24.19 -5.77
CA CYS A 19 10.77 -25.60 -5.52
C CYS A 19 10.87 -25.83 -4.02
N PHE A 20 9.89 -26.50 -3.41
CA PHE A 20 9.93 -26.85 -1.99
C PHE A 20 11.01 -27.95 -1.76
N GLY A 21 12.25 -27.52 -1.50
CA GLY A 21 13.37 -28.41 -1.27
C GLY A 21 14.70 -27.66 -1.15
N PRO A 22 15.78 -28.35 -0.84
CA PRO A 22 17.10 -27.74 -0.67
C PRO A 22 17.76 -27.44 -2.03
N VAL A 23 17.12 -26.59 -2.83
CA VAL A 23 17.59 -26.20 -4.17
C VAL A 23 17.76 -24.69 -4.23
N LEU A 24 18.93 -24.22 -4.65
CA LEU A 24 19.24 -22.80 -4.84
C LEU A 24 19.42 -22.51 -6.34
N GLY A 25 18.70 -21.52 -6.84
CA GLY A 25 18.93 -20.93 -8.17
C GLY A 25 19.79 -19.66 -8.06
N ILE A 26 20.80 -19.54 -8.91
CA ILE A 26 21.66 -18.35 -8.99
C ILE A 26 21.41 -17.68 -10.33
N MET A 27 21.14 -16.37 -10.28
CA MET A 27 21.02 -15.48 -11.43
C MET A 27 22.10 -14.41 -11.35
N HIS A 28 22.74 -14.09 -12.47
CA HIS A 28 23.79 -13.08 -12.53
C HIS A 28 23.25 -11.82 -13.18
N ALA A 29 22.93 -10.84 -12.35
CA ALA A 29 22.54 -9.49 -12.79
C ALA A 29 23.79 -8.62 -12.97
N GLU A 30 23.74 -7.68 -13.93
CA GLU A 30 24.82 -6.75 -14.19
C GLU A 30 24.75 -5.51 -13.28
N THR A 31 23.53 -5.17 -12.81
CA THR A 31 23.28 -4.03 -11.91
C THR A 31 22.28 -4.37 -10.83
N LEU A 32 22.21 -3.56 -9.79
CA LEU A 32 21.23 -3.70 -8.71
C LEU A 32 19.81 -3.53 -9.24
N GLU A 33 19.58 -2.56 -10.13
CA GLU A 33 18.27 -2.32 -10.74
C GLU A 33 17.77 -3.56 -11.48
N GLN A 34 18.65 -4.20 -12.25
CA GLN A 34 18.31 -5.43 -12.96
C GLN A 34 18.01 -6.58 -12.00
N ALA A 35 18.75 -6.69 -10.90
CA ALA A 35 18.49 -7.69 -9.87
C ALA A 35 17.11 -7.48 -9.22
N ILE A 36 16.76 -6.22 -8.92
CA ILE A 36 15.45 -5.86 -8.35
C ILE A 36 14.33 -6.13 -9.35
N GLU A 37 14.51 -5.76 -10.62
CA GLU A 37 13.53 -6.05 -11.69
C GLU A 37 13.22 -7.55 -11.76
N TRP A 38 14.25 -8.38 -11.76
CA TRP A 38 14.06 -9.84 -11.80
C TRP A 38 13.42 -10.37 -10.52
N GLN A 39 13.82 -9.89 -9.35
CA GLN A 39 13.21 -10.23 -8.07
C GLN A 39 11.71 -9.88 -8.08
N ASN A 40 11.35 -8.70 -8.56
CA ASN A 40 9.98 -8.22 -8.61
C ASN A 40 9.12 -8.87 -9.70
N SER A 41 9.72 -9.45 -10.73
CA SER A 41 8.98 -10.04 -11.87
C SER A 41 8.23 -11.32 -11.52
N THR A 42 8.47 -11.91 -10.34
CA THR A 42 7.70 -13.06 -9.86
C THR A 42 6.31 -12.64 -9.38
N GLY A 43 5.33 -13.54 -9.49
CA GLY A 43 3.97 -13.28 -9.00
C GLY A 43 3.85 -13.33 -7.47
N TYR A 44 4.93 -13.58 -6.74
CA TYR A 44 4.97 -13.71 -5.29
C TYR A 44 5.86 -12.64 -4.68
N GLY A 45 5.63 -12.32 -3.42
CA GLY A 45 6.40 -11.34 -2.68
C GLY A 45 6.26 -11.54 -1.17
N LEU A 46 6.69 -12.71 -0.65
CA LEU A 46 6.62 -12.99 0.78
C LEU A 46 7.84 -12.39 1.50
N THR A 47 9.02 -12.89 1.18
CA THR A 47 10.29 -12.44 1.77
C THR A 47 11.31 -12.13 0.69
N GLY A 48 12.16 -11.16 0.96
CA GLY A 48 13.33 -10.84 0.14
C GLY A 48 14.44 -10.26 1.01
N GLY A 49 15.67 -10.28 0.53
CA GLY A 49 16.78 -9.74 1.27
C GLY A 49 17.89 -9.19 0.37
N ILE A 50 18.63 -8.25 0.93
CA ILE A 50 19.86 -7.71 0.34
C ILE A 50 21.01 -7.89 1.33
N HIS A 51 22.18 -8.18 0.81
CA HIS A 51 23.45 -8.11 1.51
C HIS A 51 24.34 -7.07 0.81
N SER A 52 24.53 -5.94 1.44
CA SER A 52 25.40 -4.84 0.98
C SER A 52 26.00 -4.12 2.18
N LEU A 53 27.12 -3.45 1.98
CA LEU A 53 27.72 -2.52 2.94
C LEU A 53 27.54 -1.05 2.48
N ASP A 54 26.88 -0.84 1.36
CA ASP A 54 26.57 0.48 0.80
C ASP A 54 25.14 0.87 1.20
N ASP A 55 25.01 1.95 1.95
CA ASP A 55 23.72 2.42 2.46
C ASP A 55 22.81 2.92 1.33
N ASP A 56 23.34 3.47 0.25
CA ASP A 56 22.57 3.96 -0.90
C ASP A 56 21.98 2.77 -1.68
N GLU A 57 22.73 1.69 -1.87
CA GLU A 57 22.23 0.43 -2.44
C GLU A 57 21.12 -0.19 -1.59
N ILE A 58 21.33 -0.21 -0.26
CA ILE A 58 20.35 -0.75 0.69
C ILE A 58 19.06 0.06 0.60
N GLN A 59 19.15 1.40 0.66
CA GLN A 59 17.97 2.27 0.59
C GLN A 59 17.26 2.14 -0.74
N TYR A 60 18.00 2.13 -1.84
CA TYR A 60 17.44 1.93 -3.18
C TYR A 60 16.68 0.61 -3.29
N TRP A 61 17.25 -0.49 -2.74
CA TRP A 61 16.59 -1.79 -2.73
C TRP A 61 15.32 -1.76 -1.86
N ILE A 62 15.37 -1.18 -0.65
CA ILE A 62 14.22 -1.05 0.26
C ILE A 62 13.04 -0.32 -0.40
N ASP A 63 13.34 0.72 -1.18
CA ASP A 63 12.31 1.56 -1.81
C ASP A 63 11.70 0.93 -3.06
N ASN A 64 12.37 -0.05 -3.67
CA ASN A 64 11.95 -0.63 -4.94
C ASN A 64 11.56 -2.11 -4.85
N VAL A 65 11.88 -2.82 -3.78
CA VAL A 65 11.54 -4.24 -3.65
C VAL A 65 10.06 -4.48 -3.36
N GLU A 66 9.48 -5.48 -4.02
CA GLU A 66 8.06 -5.82 -3.90
C GLU A 66 7.83 -7.06 -3.03
N VAL A 67 8.24 -6.98 -1.76
CA VAL A 67 8.05 -8.06 -0.78
C VAL A 67 7.42 -7.54 0.50
N GLY A 68 6.65 -8.39 1.16
CA GLY A 68 6.04 -8.05 2.43
C GLY A 68 7.02 -7.97 3.60
N ASN A 69 8.05 -8.83 3.60
CA ASN A 69 9.11 -8.82 4.60
C ASN A 69 10.45 -8.64 3.90
N ALA A 70 11.04 -7.46 4.05
CA ALA A 70 12.35 -7.07 3.53
C ALA A 70 13.42 -7.22 4.62
N TYR A 71 14.53 -7.89 4.29
CA TYR A 71 15.63 -8.14 5.21
C TYR A 71 16.93 -7.57 4.67
N VAL A 72 17.67 -6.89 5.53
CA VAL A 72 18.98 -6.32 5.20
C VAL A 72 20.07 -7.00 6.04
N ASN A 73 21.11 -7.51 5.39
CA ASN A 73 22.29 -8.10 6.00
C ASN A 73 21.98 -9.25 6.99
N ARG A 74 20.91 -10.00 6.73
CA ARG A 74 20.53 -11.20 7.51
C ARG A 74 19.78 -12.20 6.63
N GLY A 75 19.58 -13.41 7.14
CA GLY A 75 18.74 -14.41 6.49
C GLY A 75 17.29 -13.98 6.38
N ILE A 76 16.63 -14.39 5.31
CA ILE A 76 15.22 -14.02 4.99
C ILE A 76 14.18 -14.90 5.67
N THR A 77 14.57 -15.69 6.67
CA THR A 77 13.71 -16.61 7.43
C THR A 77 13.70 -16.24 8.91
N GLY A 78 12.79 -16.86 9.68
CA GLY A 78 12.75 -16.71 11.13
C GLY A 78 12.14 -15.41 11.62
N ALA A 79 11.02 -14.99 11.00
CA ALA A 79 10.23 -13.87 11.50
C ALA A 79 9.73 -14.15 12.93
N ILE A 80 9.87 -13.16 13.79
CA ILE A 80 9.46 -13.22 15.20
C ILE A 80 8.30 -12.28 15.42
N VAL A 81 7.22 -12.76 16.06
CA VAL A 81 6.05 -11.96 16.44
C VAL A 81 6.48 -10.69 17.17
N GLN A 82 5.88 -9.58 16.82
CA GLN A 82 6.18 -8.20 17.29
C GLN A 82 7.53 -7.62 16.85
N ARG A 83 8.42 -8.39 16.26
CA ARG A 83 9.63 -7.86 15.60
C ARG A 83 9.39 -7.69 14.11
N GLN A 84 9.15 -8.82 13.42
CA GLN A 84 8.88 -8.84 11.98
C GLN A 84 7.45 -9.38 11.78
N SER A 85 6.48 -8.49 11.72
CA SER A 85 5.11 -8.87 11.36
C SER A 85 5.11 -9.57 10.01
N PHE A 86 4.66 -10.84 9.98
CA PHE A 86 4.87 -11.72 8.84
C PHE A 86 3.68 -11.76 7.90
N GLY A 87 3.91 -11.40 6.66
CA GLY A 87 2.90 -11.42 5.60
C GLY A 87 3.45 -10.85 4.31
N GLY A 88 3.01 -11.41 3.19
CA GLY A 88 3.51 -11.10 1.85
C GLY A 88 2.70 -10.03 1.12
N TRP A 89 3.17 -9.77 -0.09
CA TRP A 89 2.50 -8.99 -1.13
C TRP A 89 2.13 -9.89 -2.30
N LYS A 90 1.49 -9.33 -3.32
CA LYS A 90 1.08 -10.03 -4.54
C LYS A 90 0.29 -11.30 -4.19
N LYS A 91 0.63 -12.45 -4.80
CA LYS A 91 0.00 -13.75 -4.53
C LYS A 91 0.39 -14.36 -3.17
N SER A 92 1.31 -13.74 -2.45
CA SER A 92 1.73 -14.17 -1.11
C SER A 92 0.88 -13.55 0.02
N VAL A 93 -0.29 -13.02 -0.31
CA VAL A 93 -1.24 -12.44 0.63
C VAL A 93 -2.67 -12.84 0.27
N MET A 94 -3.52 -12.99 1.28
CA MET A 94 -4.96 -13.20 1.12
C MET A 94 -5.75 -12.20 1.96
N GLY A 95 -6.95 -11.84 1.50
CA GLY A 95 -7.83 -10.90 2.19
C GLY A 95 -7.24 -9.50 2.31
N PRO A 96 -7.51 -8.79 3.40
CA PRO A 96 -7.12 -7.38 3.57
C PRO A 96 -5.61 -7.15 3.81
N GLY A 97 -4.78 -8.19 3.75
CA GLY A 97 -3.34 -8.05 3.82
C GLY A 97 -2.75 -7.78 5.20
N ALA A 98 -3.45 -8.10 6.28
CA ALA A 98 -2.87 -8.01 7.61
C ALA A 98 -1.74 -9.01 7.80
N LYS A 99 -0.66 -8.52 8.39
CA LYS A 99 0.50 -9.34 8.71
C LYS A 99 0.31 -10.02 10.05
N ALA A 100 0.62 -11.31 10.16
CA ALA A 100 0.57 -12.04 11.42
C ALA A 100 1.49 -11.38 12.46
N GLY A 101 0.92 -11.11 13.64
CA GLY A 101 1.61 -10.35 14.70
C GLY A 101 1.78 -8.85 14.43
N GLY A 102 1.14 -8.33 13.38
CA GLY A 102 1.13 -6.92 13.04
C GLY A 102 -0.04 -6.14 13.63
N PRO A 103 0.02 -4.80 13.59
CA PRO A 103 -0.97 -3.94 14.23
C PRO A 103 -2.37 -4.09 13.62
N ASN A 104 -2.47 -4.47 12.36
CA ASN A 104 -3.73 -4.58 11.63
C ASN A 104 -4.40 -5.96 11.73
N TYR A 105 -3.84 -6.89 12.49
CA TYR A 105 -4.36 -8.25 12.58
C TYR A 105 -5.61 -8.31 13.47
N VAL A 106 -5.50 -7.79 14.69
CA VAL A 106 -6.58 -7.84 15.70
C VAL A 106 -7.82 -7.04 15.29
N PRO A 107 -7.73 -5.83 14.71
CA PRO A 107 -8.89 -5.05 14.32
C PRO A 107 -9.85 -5.75 13.35
N GLN A 108 -9.37 -6.74 12.60
CA GLN A 108 -10.22 -7.52 11.68
C GLN A 108 -11.19 -8.49 12.41
N MET A 109 -10.95 -8.76 13.69
CA MET A 109 -11.77 -9.67 14.51
C MET A 109 -12.88 -8.93 15.25
N GLY A 110 -12.90 -7.60 15.16
CA GLY A 110 -13.87 -6.74 15.85
C GLY A 110 -14.94 -6.19 14.92
N SER A 111 -15.93 -5.54 15.53
CA SER A 111 -16.90 -4.70 14.84
C SER A 111 -16.50 -3.24 14.98
N TRP A 112 -16.69 -2.46 13.92
CA TRP A 112 -16.43 -1.03 13.91
C TRP A 112 -17.66 -0.28 14.39
N ALA A 113 -17.46 0.73 15.20
CA ALA A 113 -18.49 1.68 15.63
C ALA A 113 -17.90 3.09 15.54
N ASP A 114 -18.78 4.08 15.41
CA ASP A 114 -18.38 5.48 15.43
C ASP A 114 -17.76 5.82 16.79
N GLY A 115 -16.60 6.45 16.75
CA GLY A 115 -15.91 6.95 17.93
C GLY A 115 -16.24 8.42 18.19
N GLU A 116 -15.71 8.95 19.30
CA GLU A 116 -15.74 10.38 19.55
C GLU A 116 -14.87 11.12 18.51
N LEU A 117 -15.39 12.24 17.99
CA LEU A 117 -14.62 13.10 17.09
C LEU A 117 -13.48 13.77 17.88
N ARG A 118 -12.26 13.58 17.42
CA ARG A 118 -11.10 14.32 17.96
C ARG A 118 -11.25 15.81 17.67
N PRO A 119 -10.68 16.69 18.51
CA PRO A 119 -10.54 18.11 18.18
C PRO A 119 -9.81 18.31 16.84
N ARG A 120 -9.96 19.49 16.25
CA ARG A 120 -9.18 19.88 15.08
C ARG A 120 -7.74 20.14 15.52
N GLU A 121 -6.80 19.34 15.04
CA GLU A 121 -5.39 19.39 15.49
C GLU A 121 -4.42 19.62 14.32
N VAL A 122 -4.89 19.46 13.09
CA VAL A 122 -4.05 19.55 11.90
C VAL A 122 -4.72 20.32 10.77
N ASP A 123 -3.91 21.01 10.00
CA ASP A 123 -4.34 21.66 8.78
C ASP A 123 -4.38 20.65 7.62
N VAL A 124 -5.43 20.74 6.81
CA VAL A 124 -5.53 19.97 5.57
C VAL A 124 -4.50 20.50 4.57
N PRO A 125 -3.69 19.65 3.91
CA PRO A 125 -2.74 20.08 2.91
C PRO A 125 -3.38 20.94 1.82
N THR A 126 -2.69 22.00 1.39
CA THR A 126 -3.23 22.99 0.43
C THR A 126 -3.80 22.34 -0.84
N ALA A 127 -3.12 21.32 -1.37
CA ALA A 127 -3.59 20.61 -2.57
C ALA A 127 -4.94 19.91 -2.32
N VAL A 128 -5.08 19.21 -1.19
CA VAL A 128 -6.32 18.52 -0.79
C VAL A 128 -7.43 19.53 -0.52
N ALA A 129 -7.11 20.64 0.16
CA ALA A 129 -8.05 21.72 0.44
C ALA A 129 -8.59 22.38 -0.85
N ASN A 130 -7.74 22.60 -1.85
CA ASN A 130 -8.14 23.14 -3.14
C ASN A 130 -9.01 22.15 -3.91
N GLU A 131 -8.67 20.89 -3.91
CA GLU A 131 -9.46 19.84 -4.56
C GLU A 131 -10.84 19.70 -3.91
N LEU A 132 -10.92 19.73 -2.58
CA LEU A 132 -12.18 19.72 -1.86
C LEU A 132 -13.08 20.89 -2.31
N ARG A 133 -12.56 22.12 -2.30
CA ARG A 133 -13.34 23.30 -2.71
C ARG A 133 -13.84 23.20 -4.16
N ASN A 134 -12.97 22.73 -5.06
CA ASN A 134 -13.29 22.54 -6.47
C ASN A 134 -14.41 21.51 -6.66
N LEU A 135 -14.28 20.32 -6.08
CA LEU A 135 -15.27 19.26 -6.22
C LEU A 135 -16.59 19.60 -5.52
N ALA A 136 -16.54 20.19 -4.33
CA ALA A 136 -17.73 20.63 -3.61
C ALA A 136 -18.54 21.69 -4.39
N SER A 137 -17.85 22.65 -5.00
CA SER A 137 -18.47 23.66 -5.86
C SER A 137 -19.10 23.05 -7.11
N ARG A 138 -18.41 22.14 -7.79
CA ARG A 138 -18.93 21.43 -8.98
C ARG A 138 -20.17 20.60 -8.66
N ALA A 139 -20.15 19.92 -7.52
CA ALA A 139 -21.26 19.09 -7.06
C ALA A 139 -22.41 19.89 -6.42
N ALA A 140 -22.26 21.20 -6.26
CA ALA A 140 -23.21 22.07 -5.56
C ALA A 140 -23.62 21.49 -4.18
N LEU A 141 -22.64 21.04 -3.41
CA LEU A 141 -22.87 20.41 -2.11
C LEU A 141 -23.46 21.40 -1.09
N SER A 142 -24.22 20.88 -0.14
CA SER A 142 -24.68 21.65 1.01
C SER A 142 -23.50 22.03 1.94
N ASP A 143 -23.67 23.11 2.72
CA ASP A 143 -22.67 23.52 3.72
C ASP A 143 -22.36 22.38 4.72
N ALA A 144 -23.38 21.59 5.08
CA ALA A 144 -23.21 20.45 5.97
C ALA A 144 -22.32 19.33 5.35
N ASP A 145 -22.50 19.06 4.05
CA ASP A 145 -21.66 18.07 3.35
C ASP A 145 -20.22 18.58 3.17
N VAL A 146 -20.06 19.88 2.92
CA VAL A 146 -18.75 20.53 2.84
C VAL A 146 -18.01 20.45 4.18
N GLU A 147 -18.68 20.78 5.28
CA GLU A 147 -18.12 20.68 6.63
C GLU A 147 -17.73 19.24 6.98
N TRP A 148 -18.58 18.26 6.63
CA TRP A 148 -18.29 16.86 6.81
C TRP A 148 -17.04 16.41 6.03
N LEU A 149 -16.89 16.85 4.78
CA LEU A 149 -15.69 16.55 3.96
C LEU A 149 -14.43 17.21 4.53
N TRP A 150 -14.50 18.44 5.02
CA TRP A 150 -13.39 19.09 5.70
C TRP A 150 -12.95 18.28 6.91
N ARG A 151 -13.92 17.89 7.74
CA ARG A 151 -13.64 17.10 8.92
C ARG A 151 -13.02 15.76 8.59
N ALA A 152 -13.50 15.09 7.54
CA ALA A 152 -12.94 13.85 7.07
C ALA A 152 -11.49 14.01 6.58
N ALA A 153 -11.21 15.08 5.82
CA ALA A 153 -9.85 15.34 5.33
C ALA A 153 -8.86 15.67 6.46
N GLU A 154 -9.30 16.40 7.51
CA GLU A 154 -8.50 16.63 8.73
C GLU A 154 -8.14 15.31 9.43
N LEU A 155 -9.13 14.41 9.61
CA LEU A 155 -8.91 13.11 10.25
C LEU A 155 -7.99 12.21 9.42
N ASP A 156 -8.10 12.23 8.10
CA ASP A 156 -7.19 11.50 7.22
C ASP A 156 -5.77 12.02 7.32
N GLN A 157 -5.60 13.35 7.32
CA GLN A 157 -4.29 13.96 7.47
C GLN A 157 -3.67 13.63 8.83
N LEU A 158 -4.45 13.65 9.90
CA LEU A 158 -4.00 13.26 11.23
C LEU A 158 -3.55 11.80 11.24
N ALA A 159 -4.38 10.90 10.70
CA ALA A 159 -4.05 9.47 10.62
C ALA A 159 -2.79 9.23 9.76
N TRP A 160 -2.63 9.98 8.67
CA TRP A 160 -1.41 9.94 7.86
C TRP A 160 -0.18 10.36 8.65
N MET A 161 -0.26 11.47 9.39
CA MET A 161 0.86 11.99 10.17
C MET A 161 1.20 11.11 11.37
N GLU A 162 0.22 10.51 12.04
CA GLU A 162 0.43 9.72 13.26
C GLU A 162 0.80 8.26 12.97
N GLU A 163 0.26 7.66 11.91
CA GLU A 163 0.39 6.22 11.66
C GLU A 163 0.87 5.91 10.24
N PHE A 164 0.11 6.26 9.21
CA PHE A 164 0.30 5.68 7.86
C PHE A 164 1.49 6.26 7.08
N GLY A 165 1.86 7.52 7.34
CA GLY A 165 2.98 8.19 6.67
C GLY A 165 4.31 8.10 7.44
N ARG A 166 4.41 7.22 8.42
CA ARG A 166 5.58 7.09 9.29
C ARG A 166 6.13 5.68 9.33
N ASP A 167 7.41 5.61 9.58
CA ASP A 167 8.10 4.38 9.93
C ASP A 167 7.99 4.11 11.44
N HIS A 168 7.68 2.87 11.81
CA HIS A 168 7.48 2.46 13.20
C HIS A 168 8.45 1.36 13.59
N ASP A 169 9.41 1.63 14.46
CA ASP A 169 10.16 0.61 15.18
C ASP A 169 9.61 0.49 16.60
N ARG A 170 8.76 -0.51 16.83
CA ARG A 170 8.16 -0.78 18.14
C ARG A 170 9.06 -1.60 19.05
N THR A 171 10.17 -2.09 18.56
CA THR A 171 11.08 -2.96 19.32
C THR A 171 12.20 -2.20 19.99
N GLY A 172 12.71 -1.15 19.37
CA GLY A 172 13.78 -0.31 19.90
C GLY A 172 15.05 -1.09 20.24
N LEU A 173 15.39 -2.12 19.45
CA LEU A 173 16.57 -2.94 19.71
C LEU A 173 17.84 -2.22 19.26
N ILE A 174 18.92 -2.35 20.04
CA ILE A 174 20.21 -1.71 19.71
C ILE A 174 20.88 -2.38 18.50
N SER A 175 20.67 -3.69 18.31
CA SER A 175 21.38 -4.49 17.32
C SER A 175 20.70 -4.60 15.97
N GLU A 176 19.44 -4.22 15.86
CA GLU A 176 18.66 -4.27 14.63
C GLU A 176 17.50 -3.26 14.66
N ALA A 177 17.13 -2.73 13.51
CA ALA A 177 15.92 -1.96 13.33
C ALA A 177 14.83 -2.87 12.74
N ASN A 178 13.62 -2.83 13.34
CA ASN A 178 12.46 -3.59 12.88
C ASN A 178 11.36 -2.61 12.45
N ILE A 179 11.48 -2.12 11.23
CA ILE A 179 10.62 -1.06 10.71
C ILE A 179 9.33 -1.66 10.14
N PHE A 180 8.19 -1.27 10.71
CA PHE A 180 6.88 -1.47 10.11
C PHE A 180 6.44 -0.17 9.44
N ARG A 181 6.13 -0.24 8.16
CA ARG A 181 5.68 0.92 7.37
C ARG A 181 4.53 0.56 6.43
N TYR A 182 3.78 1.56 6.05
CA TYR A 182 2.79 1.47 4.99
C TYR A 182 3.37 2.04 3.71
N VAL A 183 3.05 1.44 2.60
CA VAL A 183 3.45 1.94 1.28
C VAL A 183 2.20 2.05 0.41
N PRO A 184 2.16 2.99 -0.54
CA PRO A 184 1.08 3.07 -1.52
C PRO A 184 0.90 1.76 -2.25
N LEU A 185 -0.31 1.47 -2.69
CA LEU A 185 -0.57 0.30 -3.54
C LEU A 185 0.27 0.39 -4.81
N LEU A 186 0.88 -0.75 -5.20
CA LEU A 186 1.70 -0.85 -6.43
C LEU A 186 0.89 -0.52 -7.70
N ASP A 187 -0.38 -0.90 -7.70
CA ASP A 187 -1.36 -0.54 -8.73
C ASP A 187 -2.37 0.46 -8.15
N LYS A 188 -3.38 0.81 -8.91
CA LYS A 188 -4.46 1.70 -8.51
C LYS A 188 -5.54 0.97 -7.72
N LEU A 189 -6.16 1.68 -6.80
CA LEU A 189 -7.39 1.26 -6.15
C LEU A 189 -8.54 1.38 -7.16
N ARG A 190 -9.28 0.29 -7.38
CA ARG A 190 -10.46 0.28 -8.25
C ARG A 190 -11.71 0.39 -7.40
N VAL A 191 -12.42 1.50 -7.56
CA VAL A 191 -13.65 1.80 -6.84
C VAL A 191 -14.83 1.70 -7.81
N ARG A 192 -15.78 0.80 -7.50
CA ARG A 192 -17.03 0.70 -8.25
C ARG A 192 -18.12 1.52 -7.57
N ILE A 193 -18.70 2.44 -8.32
CA ILE A 193 -19.82 3.24 -7.84
C ILE A 193 -21.12 2.59 -8.32
N GLY A 194 -21.96 2.25 -7.34
CA GLY A 194 -23.30 1.70 -7.57
C GLY A 194 -24.38 2.78 -7.61
N GLU A 195 -25.63 2.38 -7.90
CA GLU A 195 -26.79 3.26 -7.81
C GLU A 195 -27.04 3.70 -6.37
N GLY A 196 -27.62 4.89 -6.20
CA GLY A 196 -27.95 5.45 -4.88
C GLY A 196 -26.76 6.03 -4.12
N PHE A 197 -25.62 6.22 -4.76
CA PHE A 197 -24.46 6.87 -4.15
C PHE A 197 -24.74 8.35 -3.85
N ALA A 198 -24.05 8.91 -2.87
CA ALA A 198 -23.99 10.34 -2.65
C ALA A 198 -22.68 10.92 -3.24
N LEU A 199 -22.77 12.08 -3.90
CA LEU A 199 -21.59 12.74 -4.49
C LEU A 199 -20.50 13.01 -3.45
N ARG A 200 -20.87 13.37 -2.22
CA ARG A 200 -19.93 13.58 -1.11
C ARG A 200 -19.10 12.33 -0.81
N ASP A 201 -19.68 11.12 -0.93
CA ASP A 201 -18.98 9.88 -0.63
C ASP A 201 -17.92 9.56 -1.69
N VAL A 202 -18.20 9.91 -2.95
CA VAL A 202 -17.22 9.81 -4.04
C VAL A 202 -16.10 10.83 -3.85
N ILE A 203 -16.43 12.07 -3.53
CA ILE A 203 -15.46 13.13 -3.21
C ILE A 203 -14.58 12.69 -2.03
N ARG A 204 -15.17 12.10 -0.99
CA ARG A 204 -14.44 11.54 0.15
C ARG A 204 -13.35 10.55 -0.27
N GLN A 205 -13.62 9.67 -1.26
CA GLN A 205 -12.62 8.72 -1.79
C GLN A 205 -11.50 9.45 -2.55
N VAL A 206 -11.83 10.47 -3.33
CA VAL A 206 -10.82 11.28 -4.05
C VAL A 206 -9.89 11.98 -3.07
N LEU A 207 -10.43 12.59 -2.02
CA LEU A 207 -9.63 13.31 -1.01
C LEU A 207 -8.74 12.37 -0.20
N ALA A 208 -9.25 11.21 0.23
CA ALA A 208 -8.44 10.21 0.91
C ALA A 208 -7.28 9.70 0.04
N ALA A 209 -7.55 9.50 -1.24
CA ALA A 209 -6.52 9.12 -2.20
C ALA A 209 -5.46 10.21 -2.37
N ALA A 210 -5.85 11.48 -2.37
CA ALA A 210 -4.93 12.62 -2.47
C ALA A 210 -4.02 12.72 -1.24
N VAL A 211 -4.53 12.45 -0.02
CA VAL A 211 -3.72 12.43 1.21
C VAL A 211 -2.67 11.31 1.17
N THR A 212 -3.06 10.13 0.70
CA THR A 212 -2.21 8.94 0.74
C THR A 212 -1.31 8.77 -0.50
N GLY A 213 -1.46 9.60 -1.53
CA GLY A 213 -0.79 9.42 -2.81
C GLY A 213 -1.26 8.19 -3.61
N THR A 214 -2.39 7.58 -3.23
CA THR A 214 -2.94 6.40 -3.89
C THR A 214 -3.60 6.76 -5.22
N LYS A 215 -3.29 6.03 -6.28
CA LYS A 215 -3.99 6.17 -7.56
C LYS A 215 -5.37 5.50 -7.48
N VAL A 216 -6.43 6.18 -7.90
CA VAL A 216 -7.79 5.63 -7.92
C VAL A 216 -8.33 5.60 -9.35
N GLU A 217 -8.98 4.50 -9.71
CA GLU A 217 -9.79 4.35 -10.92
C GLU A 217 -11.23 4.12 -10.52
N PHE A 218 -12.11 5.01 -10.91
CA PHE A 218 -13.54 4.83 -10.71
C PHE A 218 -14.17 4.06 -11.87
N SER A 219 -15.16 3.23 -11.57
CA SER A 219 -15.95 2.53 -12.56
C SER A 219 -17.44 2.54 -12.20
N ALA A 220 -18.31 2.67 -13.21
CA ALA A 220 -19.74 2.76 -13.02
C ALA A 220 -20.51 2.28 -14.25
N THR A 221 -21.82 2.04 -14.11
CA THR A 221 -22.73 1.93 -15.25
C THR A 221 -22.81 3.25 -16.01
N PRO A 222 -23.22 3.27 -17.30
CA PRO A 222 -23.35 4.53 -18.06
C PRO A 222 -24.22 5.57 -17.37
N ALA A 223 -25.35 5.17 -16.78
CA ALA A 223 -26.26 6.08 -16.08
C ALA A 223 -25.64 6.73 -14.83
N VAL A 224 -24.85 5.97 -14.08
CA VAL A 224 -24.13 6.48 -12.90
C VAL A 224 -22.94 7.33 -13.33
N ALA A 225 -22.23 6.95 -14.39
CA ALA A 225 -21.11 7.72 -14.93
C ALA A 225 -21.55 9.12 -15.41
N GLU A 226 -22.75 9.23 -16.01
CA GLU A 226 -23.35 10.52 -16.40
C GLU A 226 -23.58 11.42 -15.18
N GLN A 227 -24.07 10.87 -14.07
CA GLN A 227 -24.25 11.63 -12.83
C GLN A 227 -22.91 12.09 -12.22
N LEU A 228 -21.84 11.27 -12.36
CA LEU A 228 -20.50 11.59 -11.87
C LEU A 228 -19.76 12.59 -12.75
N ALA A 229 -20.22 12.86 -13.98
CA ALA A 229 -19.57 13.77 -14.92
C ALA A 229 -19.45 15.20 -14.35
N VAL A 230 -20.36 15.61 -13.46
CA VAL A 230 -20.31 16.91 -12.78
C VAL A 230 -19.00 17.11 -12.00
N LEU A 231 -18.41 16.05 -11.46
CA LEU A 231 -17.16 16.10 -10.71
C LEU A 231 -15.93 16.32 -11.63
N GLY A 232 -16.04 15.98 -12.91
CA GLY A 232 -14.92 16.05 -13.86
C GLY A 232 -13.83 15.03 -13.58
N ILE A 233 -14.13 13.95 -12.84
CA ILE A 233 -13.24 12.82 -12.62
C ILE A 233 -13.40 11.80 -13.74
N GLU A 234 -12.33 11.06 -14.03
CA GLU A 234 -12.37 9.98 -15.00
C GLU A 234 -13.13 8.77 -14.45
N VAL A 235 -14.16 8.32 -15.17
CA VAL A 235 -14.96 7.15 -14.79
C VAL A 235 -15.02 6.16 -15.94
N ARG A 236 -14.51 4.96 -15.71
CA ARG A 236 -14.60 3.84 -16.66
C ARG A 236 -16.03 3.31 -16.69
N GLN A 237 -16.68 3.37 -17.86
CA GLN A 237 -18.00 2.80 -18.03
C GLN A 237 -17.91 1.26 -18.12
N LEU A 238 -18.83 0.60 -17.44
CA LEU A 238 -18.97 -0.85 -17.43
C LEU A 238 -20.26 -1.21 -18.16
N SER A 239 -20.14 -2.17 -19.06
CA SER A 239 -21.28 -2.77 -19.75
C SER A 239 -22.12 -3.62 -18.81
#